data_59656eef9f5a6d14c428f7b315b5cd01
#
_entry.id   59656eef9f5a6d14c428f7b315b5cd01
#
_cell.length_a   1.000
_cell.length_b   1.000
_cell.length_c   1.000
_cell.angle_alpha   90.00
_cell.angle_beta   90.00
_cell.angle_gamma   90.00
#
_symmetry.space_group_name_H-M   'P 1'
#
loop_
_entity.id
_entity.type
_entity.pdbx_description
1 polymer ?
#
loop_
_entity_poly.entity_id
_entity_poly.type
_entity_poly.pdbx_seq_one_letter_code
_entity_poly.pdbx_strand_id
1 'polypeptide(L)'
;MKKVVKKNKTRKTAHKKKTTGSRMNDPIRIVPLHVPAELWQPSPGIAAPPAAQLTYRGGPLLTSVKVFTIFWGQGWKTSPASLLPGQINNFFKFILSSSLIDQISEYSVAGKKIGHGSFIDTFTVTSPPLSHSITDAAIQAALQQQIQSGTVPKPDANTLYFIYLAPGTAVVQGG
;
A
#
# COMPACT_ATOMS: atom_id res chain seq x y z
N MET A 1 19.38 -61.94 52.69
CA MET A 1 19.96 -61.19 51.54
C MET A 1 18.85 -60.46 50.86
N LYS A 2 18.72 -59.11 51.06
CA LYS A 2 17.65 -58.26 50.46
C LYS A 2 18.26 -57.54 49.25
N LYS A 3 17.75 -57.79 48.05
CA LYS A 3 18.13 -57.13 46.79
C LYS A 3 17.41 -55.78 46.69
N VAL A 4 18.18 -54.71 46.66
CA VAL A 4 17.69 -53.32 46.46
C VAL A 4 17.61 -53.07 44.95
N VAL A 5 16.38 -52.82 44.43
CA VAL A 5 16.13 -52.44 43.04
C VAL A 5 16.12 -50.90 42.98
N LYS A 6 17.08 -50.28 42.29
CA LYS A 6 17.10 -48.83 42.02
C LYS A 6 16.16 -48.53 40.85
N LYS A 7 15.11 -47.74 41.11
CA LYS A 7 14.24 -47.16 40.07
C LYS A 7 14.89 -45.94 39.44
N ASN A 8 15.24 -46.05 38.15
CA ASN A 8 15.62 -44.92 37.33
C ASN A 8 14.41 -44.02 37.03
N LYS A 9 14.49 -42.75 37.46
CA LYS A 9 13.47 -41.74 37.26
C LYS A 9 13.82 -40.96 35.99
N THR A 10 13.18 -41.28 34.86
CA THR A 10 13.33 -40.58 33.58
C THR A 10 12.70 -39.21 33.71
N ARG A 11 13.54 -38.18 33.60
CA ARG A 11 13.13 -36.76 33.64
C ARG A 11 12.60 -36.36 32.26
N LYS A 12 11.27 -36.24 32.10
CA LYS A 12 10.65 -35.65 30.92
C LYS A 12 10.90 -34.14 30.91
N THR A 13 11.73 -33.67 30.00
CA THR A 13 11.90 -32.25 29.68
C THR A 13 10.68 -31.80 28.88
N ALA A 14 9.83 -30.99 29.49
CA ALA A 14 8.73 -30.33 28.83
C ALA A 14 9.28 -29.16 27.98
N HIS A 15 9.22 -29.27 26.66
CA HIS A 15 9.45 -28.16 25.74
C HIS A 15 8.31 -27.16 25.87
N LYS A 16 8.58 -26.06 26.53
CA LYS A 16 7.69 -24.91 26.64
C LYS A 16 7.64 -24.22 25.27
N LYS A 17 6.58 -24.43 24.51
CA LYS A 17 6.30 -23.76 23.24
C LYS A 17 6.11 -22.26 23.55
N LYS A 18 7.09 -21.44 23.15
CA LYS A 18 7.03 -19.98 23.24
C LYS A 18 6.05 -19.49 22.18
N THR A 19 4.82 -19.23 22.54
CA THR A 19 3.86 -18.48 21.73
C THR A 19 4.36 -17.03 21.66
N THR A 20 4.90 -16.66 20.52
CA THR A 20 5.24 -15.27 20.19
C THR A 20 3.93 -14.54 19.94
N GLY A 21 3.33 -13.99 21.00
CA GLY A 21 2.24 -13.04 20.87
C GLY A 21 2.79 -11.78 20.21
N SER A 22 2.26 -11.44 19.06
CA SER A 22 2.48 -10.14 18.42
C SER A 22 2.05 -9.05 19.40
N ARG A 23 3.02 -8.29 19.92
CA ARG A 23 2.74 -7.14 20.78
C ARG A 23 2.34 -5.99 19.87
N MET A 24 1.15 -5.46 20.07
CA MET A 24 0.60 -4.27 19.40
C MET A 24 1.45 -2.99 19.57
N ASN A 25 2.60 -3.06 20.24
CA ASN A 25 3.51 -1.96 20.53
C ASN A 25 4.93 -2.19 20.01
N ASP A 26 5.14 -3.06 19.02
CA ASP A 26 6.45 -3.09 18.38
C ASP A 26 6.65 -1.76 17.62
N PRO A 27 7.71 -1.02 17.90
CA PRO A 27 7.98 0.23 17.20
C PRO A 27 8.11 -0.06 15.70
N ILE A 28 7.45 0.76 14.88
CA ILE A 28 7.59 0.69 13.43
C ILE A 28 9.07 0.82 13.11
N ARG A 29 9.69 -0.27 12.64
CA ARG A 29 11.07 -0.23 12.15
C ARG A 29 11.05 0.46 10.79
N ILE A 30 11.45 1.72 10.80
CA ILE A 30 11.77 2.41 9.55
C ILE A 30 13.10 1.82 9.07
N VAL A 31 13.05 1.03 8.00
CA VAL A 31 14.26 0.60 7.30
C VAL A 31 14.63 1.74 6.35
N PRO A 32 15.75 2.46 6.59
CA PRO A 32 16.16 3.50 5.66
C PRO A 32 16.45 2.87 4.30
N LEU A 33 15.89 3.43 3.24
CA LEU A 33 16.13 3.03 1.86
C LEU A 33 17.59 3.28 1.43
N HIS A 34 18.28 4.16 2.14
CA HIS A 34 19.70 4.44 1.94
C HIS A 34 20.45 4.21 3.25
N VAL A 35 21.46 3.37 3.21
CA VAL A 35 22.45 3.28 4.27
C VAL A 35 23.37 4.48 4.10
N PRO A 36 23.56 5.37 5.12
CA PRO A 36 24.51 6.46 5.02
C PRO A 36 25.89 5.94 4.59
N ALA A 37 26.53 6.66 3.67
CA ALA A 37 27.81 6.22 3.08
C ALA A 37 28.88 5.94 4.15
N GLU A 38 28.80 6.61 5.31
CA GLU A 38 29.71 6.45 6.44
C GLU A 38 29.57 5.07 7.13
N LEU A 39 28.42 4.40 6.99
CA LEU A 39 28.20 3.06 7.54
C LEU A 39 28.51 1.96 6.53
N TRP A 40 28.82 2.33 5.29
CA TRP A 40 29.18 1.41 4.22
C TRP A 40 30.70 1.26 4.19
N GLN A 41 31.26 0.34 4.97
CA GLN A 41 32.66 -0.07 4.80
C GLN A 41 32.70 -1.25 3.83
N PRO A 42 33.18 -1.06 2.59
CA PRO A 42 33.36 -2.18 1.68
C PRO A 42 34.40 -3.12 2.27
N SER A 43 34.07 -4.39 2.41
CA SER A 43 35.03 -5.42 2.75
C SER A 43 36.16 -5.39 1.70
N PRO A 44 37.45 -5.37 2.12
CA PRO A 44 38.55 -5.36 1.18
C PRO A 44 38.47 -6.58 0.26
N GLY A 45 38.33 -6.38 -1.05
CA GLY A 45 38.40 -7.44 -2.04
C GLY A 45 37.11 -7.78 -2.78
N ILE A 46 35.95 -7.19 -2.43
CA ILE A 46 34.73 -7.34 -3.24
C ILE A 46 34.54 -6.05 -4.05
N ALA A 47 34.65 -6.14 -5.38
CA ALA A 47 34.29 -5.04 -6.25
C ALA A 47 32.84 -4.62 -5.96
N ALA A 48 32.61 -3.31 -5.74
CA ALA A 48 31.24 -2.81 -5.56
C ALA A 48 30.39 -3.25 -6.76
N PRO A 49 29.20 -3.81 -6.52
CA PRO A 49 28.31 -4.12 -7.63
C PRO A 49 28.05 -2.84 -8.45
N PRO A 50 27.95 -2.93 -9.79
CA PRO A 50 27.66 -1.77 -10.61
C PRO A 50 26.37 -1.10 -10.08
N ALA A 51 26.37 0.23 -10.03
CA ALA A 51 25.21 0.98 -9.58
C ALA A 51 23.98 0.53 -10.36
N ALA A 52 22.92 0.14 -9.66
CA ALA A 52 21.68 -0.25 -10.30
C ALA A 52 21.13 0.95 -11.07
N GLN A 53 21.02 0.83 -12.39
CA GLN A 53 20.46 1.85 -13.25
C GLN A 53 19.07 1.42 -13.68
N LEU A 54 18.06 2.26 -13.39
CA LEU A 54 16.73 2.09 -13.91
C LEU A 54 16.68 2.67 -15.33
N THR A 55 16.32 1.84 -16.30
CA THR A 55 16.19 2.27 -17.69
C THR A 55 14.71 2.46 -18.03
N TYR A 56 14.35 3.66 -18.49
CA TYR A 56 13.01 3.90 -19.01
C TYR A 56 12.76 3.17 -20.32
N ARG A 57 11.69 2.37 -20.37
CA ARG A 57 11.34 1.52 -21.52
C ARG A 57 10.20 2.08 -22.39
N GLY A 58 9.91 3.39 -22.28
CA GLY A 58 8.92 4.05 -23.15
C GLY A 58 7.47 3.91 -22.73
N GLY A 59 7.17 3.38 -21.51
CA GLY A 59 5.81 3.24 -21.00
C GLY A 59 5.12 4.58 -20.72
N PRO A 60 3.82 4.58 -20.37
CA PRO A 60 3.14 5.78 -19.89
C PRO A 60 3.78 6.28 -18.61
N LEU A 61 3.95 7.61 -18.49
CA LEU A 61 4.52 8.27 -17.32
C LEU A 61 3.56 9.36 -16.85
N LEU A 62 3.16 9.30 -15.57
CA LEU A 62 2.37 10.34 -14.94
C LEU A 62 3.29 11.51 -14.59
N THR A 63 3.18 12.62 -15.33
CA THR A 63 4.06 13.79 -15.14
C THR A 63 3.51 14.80 -14.15
N SER A 64 2.17 14.87 -14.02
CA SER A 64 1.47 15.71 -13.05
C SER A 64 0.19 15.00 -12.66
N VAL A 65 0.31 14.09 -11.68
CA VAL A 65 -0.79 13.18 -11.31
C VAL A 65 -2.02 13.94 -10.83
N LYS A 66 -3.18 13.54 -11.35
CA LYS A 66 -4.50 14.07 -10.97
C LYS A 66 -5.24 12.97 -10.22
N VAL A 67 -5.38 13.11 -8.91
CA VAL A 67 -6.01 12.11 -8.07
C VAL A 67 -7.50 12.37 -7.92
N PHE A 68 -8.29 11.33 -8.15
CA PHE A 68 -9.71 11.28 -7.84
C PHE A 68 -9.97 10.09 -6.91
N THR A 69 -10.66 10.32 -5.78
CA THR A 69 -10.96 9.25 -4.81
C THR A 69 -12.41 8.80 -4.92
N ILE A 70 -12.62 7.49 -4.83
CA ILE A 70 -13.95 6.87 -4.89
C ILE A 70 -14.12 5.99 -3.65
N PHE A 71 -15.11 6.29 -2.83
CA PHE A 71 -15.45 5.50 -1.65
C PHE A 71 -16.68 4.66 -1.95
N TRP A 72 -16.53 3.35 -2.08
CA TRP A 72 -17.62 2.46 -2.44
C TRP A 72 -18.14 1.68 -1.24
N GLY A 73 -19.43 1.84 -0.99
CA GLY A 73 -20.20 1.16 0.06
C GLY A 73 -20.81 2.11 1.09
N GLN A 74 -21.93 1.70 1.65
CA GLN A 74 -22.67 2.46 2.67
C GLN A 74 -21.87 2.66 3.97
N GLY A 75 -20.91 1.77 4.25
CA GLY A 75 -20.06 1.88 5.45
C GLY A 75 -19.31 3.20 5.57
N TRP A 76 -19.01 3.88 4.45
CA TRP A 76 -18.37 5.19 4.45
C TRP A 76 -19.26 6.32 4.94
N LYS A 77 -20.58 6.10 5.08
CA LYS A 77 -21.53 7.08 5.60
C LYS A 77 -21.82 6.91 7.10
N THR A 78 -21.28 5.86 7.73
CA THR A 78 -21.54 5.54 9.13
C THR A 78 -20.28 5.71 9.99
N SER A 79 -20.46 6.19 11.23
CA SER A 79 -19.38 6.31 12.22
C SER A 79 -18.81 4.94 12.62
N PRO A 80 -17.50 4.79 12.82
CA PRO A 80 -16.45 5.82 12.73
C PRO A 80 -15.90 6.05 11.31
N ALA A 81 -16.23 5.21 10.32
CA ALA A 81 -15.62 5.26 8.99
C ALA A 81 -15.96 6.54 8.21
N SER A 82 -17.06 7.22 8.54
CA SER A 82 -17.49 8.46 7.86
C SER A 82 -16.51 9.63 7.96
N LEU A 83 -15.56 9.58 8.91
CA LEU A 83 -14.52 10.60 9.03
C LEU A 83 -13.32 10.36 8.10
N LEU A 84 -13.09 9.11 7.69
CA LEU A 84 -11.90 8.72 6.92
C LEU A 84 -11.85 9.32 5.50
N PRO A 85 -12.94 9.42 4.73
CA PRO A 85 -12.89 10.04 3.40
C PRO A 85 -12.29 11.44 3.40
N GLY A 86 -12.69 12.27 4.36
CA GLY A 86 -12.14 13.61 4.51
C GLY A 86 -10.66 13.62 4.86
N GLN A 87 -10.23 12.73 5.74
CA GLN A 87 -8.82 12.60 6.13
C GLN A 87 -7.95 12.11 4.97
N ILE A 88 -8.41 11.11 4.21
CA ILE A 88 -7.73 10.58 3.03
C ILE A 88 -7.62 11.66 1.95
N ASN A 89 -8.69 12.41 1.69
CA ASN A 89 -8.67 13.48 0.72
C ASN A 89 -7.70 14.61 1.13
N ASN A 90 -7.63 14.96 2.40
CA ASN A 90 -6.66 15.92 2.91
C ASN A 90 -5.22 15.42 2.80
N PHE A 91 -5.01 14.12 3.01
CA PHE A 91 -3.71 13.51 2.76
C PHE A 91 -3.28 13.69 1.30
N PHE A 92 -4.16 13.39 0.33
CA PHE A 92 -3.82 13.60 -1.09
C PHE A 92 -3.55 15.06 -1.43
N LYS A 93 -4.34 15.98 -0.92
CA LYS A 93 -4.11 17.43 -1.11
C LYS A 93 -2.73 17.85 -0.62
N PHE A 94 -2.28 17.30 0.50
CA PHE A 94 -0.97 17.57 1.06
C PHE A 94 0.15 16.89 0.29
N ILE A 95 0.07 15.57 0.08
CA ILE A 95 1.18 14.78 -0.45
C ILE A 95 1.52 15.18 -1.88
N LEU A 96 0.52 15.47 -2.72
CA LEU A 96 0.69 15.77 -4.14
C LEU A 96 1.44 17.08 -4.42
N SER A 97 1.51 17.97 -3.44
CA SER A 97 2.27 19.23 -3.51
C SER A 97 3.47 19.27 -2.56
N SER A 98 3.80 18.15 -1.94
CA SER A 98 4.87 18.06 -0.95
C SER A 98 6.23 17.79 -1.59
N SER A 99 7.29 18.01 -0.82
CA SER A 99 8.67 17.71 -1.21
C SER A 99 8.93 16.22 -1.50
N LEU A 100 8.03 15.32 -1.09
CA LEU A 100 8.11 13.91 -1.48
C LEU A 100 7.95 13.74 -3.00
N ILE A 101 7.03 14.51 -3.61
CA ILE A 101 6.86 14.51 -5.07
C ILE A 101 8.10 15.07 -5.77
N ASP A 102 8.77 16.05 -5.16
CA ASP A 102 10.04 16.59 -5.72
C ASP A 102 11.12 15.50 -5.76
N GLN A 103 11.17 14.59 -4.77
CA GLN A 103 12.12 13.48 -4.77
C GLN A 103 11.88 12.52 -5.93
N ILE A 104 10.61 12.20 -6.26
CA ILE A 104 10.33 11.31 -7.39
C ILE A 104 10.56 11.97 -8.76
N SER A 105 10.85 13.26 -8.81
CA SER A 105 11.25 13.94 -10.05
C SER A 105 12.56 13.41 -10.66
N GLU A 106 13.37 12.67 -9.87
CA GLU A 106 14.57 11.95 -10.36
C GLU A 106 14.24 10.90 -11.45
N TYR A 107 13.01 10.38 -11.43
CA TYR A 107 12.52 9.44 -12.45
C TYR A 107 12.01 10.13 -13.73
N SER A 108 12.23 11.44 -13.86
CA SER A 108 11.91 12.16 -15.10
C SER A 108 12.78 11.68 -16.25
N VAL A 109 12.24 11.73 -17.46
CA VAL A 109 12.96 11.35 -18.68
C VAL A 109 12.91 12.48 -19.68
N ALA A 110 13.71 12.39 -20.75
CA ALA A 110 13.75 13.41 -21.78
C ALA A 110 12.35 13.72 -22.32
N GLY A 111 11.94 14.98 -22.24
CA GLY A 111 10.63 15.46 -22.67
C GLY A 111 9.47 15.16 -21.73
N LYS A 112 9.68 14.46 -20.58
CA LYS A 112 8.63 14.13 -19.61
C LYS A 112 9.14 14.35 -18.18
N LYS A 113 8.91 15.56 -17.65
CA LYS A 113 9.29 15.91 -16.29
C LYS A 113 8.18 15.56 -15.31
N ILE A 114 8.50 14.77 -14.28
CA ILE A 114 7.61 14.50 -13.15
C ILE A 114 7.63 15.70 -12.21
N GLY A 115 6.46 16.18 -11.83
CA GLY A 115 6.27 17.29 -10.91
C GLY A 115 5.05 17.12 -10.04
N HIS A 116 4.69 18.19 -9.34
CA HIS A 116 3.54 18.20 -8.45
C HIS A 116 2.26 17.76 -9.15
N GLY A 117 1.40 17.08 -8.40
CA GLY A 117 0.07 16.67 -8.82
C GLY A 117 -1.03 17.55 -8.23
N SER A 118 -2.27 17.13 -8.41
CA SER A 118 -3.42 17.77 -7.81
C SER A 118 -4.48 16.75 -7.39
N PHE A 119 -5.18 17.05 -6.31
CA PHE A 119 -6.40 16.34 -5.94
C PHE A 119 -7.55 16.98 -6.68
N ILE A 120 -8.28 16.19 -7.49
CA ILE A 120 -9.39 16.73 -8.33
C ILE A 120 -10.66 16.83 -7.49
N ASP A 121 -11.17 15.66 -7.04
CA ASP A 121 -12.42 15.57 -6.30
C ASP A 121 -12.60 14.16 -5.73
N THR A 122 -13.76 13.93 -5.10
CA THR A 122 -14.13 12.67 -4.46
C THR A 122 -15.57 12.30 -4.77
N PHE A 123 -15.85 11.00 -4.79
CA PHE A 123 -17.21 10.50 -4.95
C PHE A 123 -17.48 9.31 -4.03
N THR A 124 -18.69 9.21 -3.47
CA THR A 124 -19.12 8.06 -2.68
C THR A 124 -20.17 7.27 -3.45
N VAL A 125 -19.82 6.04 -3.84
CA VAL A 125 -20.69 5.09 -4.53
C VAL A 125 -21.49 4.28 -3.50
N THR A 126 -22.79 4.34 -3.54
CA THR A 126 -23.68 3.56 -2.67
C THR A 126 -24.57 2.61 -3.45
N SER A 127 -24.64 2.76 -4.77
CA SER A 127 -25.39 1.90 -5.68
C SER A 127 -24.51 1.56 -6.90
N PRO A 128 -24.43 0.29 -7.29
CA PRO A 128 -25.02 -0.86 -6.62
C PRO A 128 -24.41 -1.10 -5.22
N PRO A 129 -25.13 -1.77 -4.30
CA PRO A 129 -24.59 -2.06 -2.98
C PRO A 129 -23.36 -2.97 -3.09
N LEU A 130 -22.37 -2.70 -2.25
CA LEU A 130 -21.14 -3.49 -2.20
C LEU A 130 -21.40 -4.82 -1.50
N SER A 131 -21.00 -5.93 -2.12
CA SER A 131 -21.05 -7.25 -1.52
C SER A 131 -19.84 -7.51 -0.59
N HIS A 132 -19.91 -8.56 0.24
CA HIS A 132 -18.77 -8.94 1.08
C HIS A 132 -17.55 -9.40 0.29
N SER A 133 -17.72 -9.75 -0.98
CA SER A 133 -16.67 -10.19 -1.90
C SER A 133 -16.93 -9.57 -3.26
N ILE A 134 -15.89 -9.03 -3.87
CA ILE A 134 -15.94 -8.40 -5.19
C ILE A 134 -14.69 -8.75 -5.98
N THR A 135 -14.84 -8.98 -7.28
CA THR A 135 -13.69 -9.24 -8.17
C THR A 135 -13.10 -7.94 -8.69
N ASP A 136 -11.82 -7.96 -9.07
CA ASP A 136 -11.17 -6.84 -9.72
C ASP A 136 -11.91 -6.42 -11.01
N ALA A 137 -12.35 -7.38 -11.82
CA ALA A 137 -13.13 -7.11 -13.03
C ALA A 137 -14.45 -6.37 -12.73
N ALA A 138 -15.12 -6.69 -11.61
CA ALA A 138 -16.34 -5.98 -11.21
C ALA A 138 -16.04 -4.55 -10.74
N ILE A 139 -14.90 -4.33 -10.08
CA ILE A 139 -14.44 -2.98 -9.69
C ILE A 139 -14.17 -2.15 -10.95
N GLN A 140 -13.47 -2.69 -11.92
CA GLN A 140 -13.17 -2.01 -13.19
C GLN A 140 -14.45 -1.68 -13.97
N ALA A 141 -15.40 -2.63 -14.07
CA ALA A 141 -16.68 -2.40 -14.73
C ALA A 141 -17.50 -1.29 -14.06
N ALA A 142 -17.55 -1.29 -12.72
CA ALA A 142 -18.23 -0.24 -11.96
C ALA A 142 -17.57 1.14 -12.18
N LEU A 143 -16.25 1.23 -12.15
CA LEU A 143 -15.53 2.47 -12.45
C LEU A 143 -15.86 2.97 -13.87
N GLN A 144 -15.81 2.07 -14.86
CA GLN A 144 -16.14 2.41 -16.24
C GLN A 144 -17.58 2.95 -16.36
N GLN A 145 -18.54 2.32 -15.68
CA GLN A 145 -19.92 2.79 -15.65
C GLN A 145 -20.05 4.21 -15.04
N GLN A 146 -19.34 4.51 -13.93
CA GLN A 146 -19.35 5.82 -13.30
C GLN A 146 -18.73 6.90 -14.22
N ILE A 147 -17.68 6.55 -14.96
CA ILE A 147 -17.08 7.44 -15.96
C ILE A 147 -18.04 7.69 -17.14
N GLN A 148 -18.69 6.65 -17.63
CA GLN A 148 -19.65 6.77 -18.75
C GLN A 148 -20.89 7.60 -18.39
N SER A 149 -21.38 7.45 -17.15
CA SER A 149 -22.50 8.25 -16.65
C SER A 149 -22.14 9.71 -16.35
N GLY A 150 -20.84 10.07 -16.40
CA GLY A 150 -20.37 11.41 -16.06
C GLY A 150 -20.32 11.71 -14.56
N THR A 151 -20.56 10.71 -13.70
CA THR A 151 -20.45 10.84 -12.24
C THR A 151 -19.01 11.00 -11.78
N VAL A 152 -18.11 10.29 -12.47
CA VAL A 152 -16.67 10.38 -12.29
C VAL A 152 -16.06 11.00 -13.54
N PRO A 153 -15.11 11.92 -13.43
CA PRO A 153 -14.52 12.59 -14.59
C PRO A 153 -13.85 11.58 -15.53
N LYS A 154 -13.84 11.89 -16.82
CA LYS A 154 -13.11 11.10 -17.80
C LYS A 154 -11.60 11.17 -17.53
N PRO A 155 -10.87 10.06 -17.67
CA PRO A 155 -9.43 10.05 -17.47
C PRO A 155 -8.70 10.81 -18.59
N ASP A 156 -7.61 11.47 -18.23
CA ASP A 156 -6.54 11.87 -19.12
C ASP A 156 -5.26 11.06 -18.83
N ALA A 157 -4.16 11.39 -19.49
CA ALA A 157 -2.89 10.69 -19.34
C ALA A 157 -2.27 10.78 -17.92
N ASN A 158 -2.77 11.69 -17.08
CA ASN A 158 -2.29 11.91 -15.72
C ASN A 158 -3.31 11.53 -14.63
N THR A 159 -4.48 11.03 -15.01
CA THR A 159 -5.55 10.72 -14.06
C THR A 159 -5.29 9.40 -13.34
N LEU A 160 -5.42 9.41 -12.02
CA LEU A 160 -5.30 8.24 -11.15
C LEU A 160 -6.53 8.15 -10.24
N TYR A 161 -7.29 7.05 -10.34
CA TYR A 161 -8.42 6.77 -9.48
C TYR A 161 -8.01 5.89 -8.31
N PHE A 162 -8.32 6.32 -7.09
CA PHE A 162 -8.19 5.52 -5.88
C PHE A 162 -9.56 5.05 -5.43
N ILE A 163 -9.80 3.74 -5.46
CA ILE A 163 -11.06 3.14 -5.04
C ILE A 163 -10.88 2.50 -3.67
N TYR A 164 -11.63 3.00 -2.71
CA TYR A 164 -11.67 2.50 -1.34
C TYR A 164 -12.98 1.74 -1.12
N LEU A 165 -12.87 0.44 -0.88
CA LEU A 165 -14.01 -0.38 -0.55
C LEU A 165 -14.36 -0.25 0.93
N ALA A 166 -15.63 -0.28 1.27
CA ALA A 166 -16.06 -0.23 2.66
C ALA A 166 -15.49 -1.39 3.47
N PRO A 167 -15.22 -1.21 4.77
CA PRO A 167 -14.74 -2.27 5.65
C PRO A 167 -15.60 -3.53 5.58
N GLY A 168 -14.96 -4.70 5.63
CA GLY A 168 -15.62 -6.00 5.54
C GLY A 168 -15.82 -6.52 4.11
N THR A 169 -15.28 -5.83 3.09
CA THR A 169 -15.26 -6.30 1.71
C THR A 169 -13.91 -6.87 1.35
N ALA A 170 -13.88 -8.08 0.81
CA ALA A 170 -12.69 -8.73 0.28
C ALA A 170 -12.64 -8.60 -1.25
N VAL A 171 -11.47 -8.26 -1.78
CA VAL A 171 -11.21 -8.35 -3.23
C VAL A 171 -10.71 -9.77 -3.52
N VAL A 172 -11.37 -10.45 -4.43
CA VAL A 172 -11.01 -11.81 -4.87
C VAL A 172 -10.57 -11.76 -6.33
N GLN A 173 -9.54 -12.54 -6.63
CA GLN A 173 -9.12 -12.72 -8.00
C GLN A 173 -10.20 -13.56 -8.70
N GLY A 174 -10.76 -13.03 -9.78
CA GLY A 174 -11.67 -13.80 -10.62
C GLY A 174 -10.89 -14.94 -11.27
N GLY A 175 -11.41 -16.17 -11.13
CA GLY A 175 -10.92 -17.35 -11.84
C GLY A 175 -11.32 -17.30 -13.31
#